data_3da8e64eb73014c644ab23be410d6fbb
#
_entry.id   3da8e64eb73014c644ab23be410d6fbb
#
_cell.length_a   1.000
_cell.length_b   1.000
_cell.length_c   1.000
_cell.angle_alpha   90.00
_cell.angle_beta   90.00
_cell.angle_gamma   90.00
#
_symmetry.space_group_name_H-M   'P 1'
#
loop_
_entity.id
_entity.type
_entity.pdbx_description
1 polymer ?
#
loop_
_entity_poly.entity_id
_entity_poly.type
_entity_poly.pdbx_seq_one_letter_code
_entity_poly.pdbx_strand_id
1 'polypeptide(L)'
;MKFMWQWAVMIFASAALCSVAEARCTINAAGLTVSPATVNTGTFTPPGTPSTITVTFNVSGTYNSTTATRPTCGLAIAFNRGSIPASMTRTTGGATMSYTVLSGASSLLYTGGAPTTAQTVQTTFNQAGTNLTNQPFTATLSVNFLASPSTPQGAGSYSDSLTLNTFYVRVGGGTAGAMTALTSTPFTVTATVNKACTIGGVATPAADSATIPVSTTGTVTTTAIPKSYATVVCNVLSNVQVSSLSGAVKSAATAPSGFTNLINYSASAIYSGATSTLNTSTVATAAGVEFGTSATTTSATSSGTLSVTITPQTPTLKLIKGSYSDTLRITITPQ
;
A
#
# COMPACT_ATOMS: atom_id res chain seq x y z
N MET A 1 -71.26 -34.49 -60.91
CA MET A 1 -70.58 -34.22 -59.65
C MET A 1 -69.43 -35.24 -59.52
N LYS A 2 -68.21 -34.82 -59.75
CA LYS A 2 -67.01 -35.69 -59.65
C LYS A 2 -66.15 -35.13 -58.53
N PHE A 3 -66.05 -35.91 -57.44
CA PHE A 3 -65.11 -35.64 -56.40
C PHE A 3 -63.74 -36.15 -56.80
N MET A 4 -62.75 -35.25 -56.96
CA MET A 4 -61.34 -35.60 -57.11
C MET A 4 -60.71 -35.58 -55.71
N TRP A 5 -60.25 -36.73 -55.24
CA TRP A 5 -59.41 -36.83 -54.07
C TRP A 5 -57.97 -36.64 -54.51
N GLN A 6 -57.36 -35.53 -54.02
CA GLN A 6 -55.92 -35.31 -54.12
C GLN A 6 -55.26 -35.86 -52.86
N TRP A 7 -54.44 -36.88 -53.04
CA TRP A 7 -53.55 -37.38 -52.04
C TRP A 7 -52.33 -36.42 -51.93
N ALA A 8 -52.24 -35.67 -50.83
CA ALA A 8 -51.04 -34.91 -50.50
C ALA A 8 -50.04 -35.88 -49.84
N VAL A 9 -48.98 -36.20 -50.54
CA VAL A 9 -47.86 -36.95 -49.97
C VAL A 9 -47.05 -35.95 -49.14
N MET A 10 -47.17 -36.04 -47.79
CA MET A 10 -46.32 -35.31 -46.85
C MET A 10 -44.97 -36.04 -46.80
N ILE A 11 -43.97 -35.49 -47.49
CA ILE A 11 -42.56 -35.89 -47.32
C ILE A 11 -42.09 -35.29 -46.00
N PHE A 12 -42.07 -36.08 -44.95
CA PHE A 12 -41.32 -35.75 -43.72
C PHE A 12 -39.83 -35.78 -44.06
N ALA A 13 -39.27 -34.64 -44.38
CA ALA A 13 -37.81 -34.46 -44.36
C ALA A 13 -37.38 -34.55 -42.89
N SER A 14 -36.97 -35.75 -42.46
CA SER A 14 -36.21 -35.91 -41.22
C SER A 14 -34.93 -35.14 -41.33
N ALA A 15 -34.94 -33.85 -40.93
CA ALA A 15 -33.74 -33.12 -40.62
C ALA A 15 -33.05 -33.88 -39.49
N ALA A 16 -32.16 -34.79 -39.82
CA ALA A 16 -31.19 -35.31 -38.86
C ALA A 16 -30.44 -34.10 -38.31
N LEU A 17 -30.89 -33.65 -37.16
CA LEU A 17 -30.11 -32.73 -36.33
C LEU A 17 -28.82 -33.46 -36.02
N CYS A 18 -27.84 -33.34 -36.88
CA CYS A 18 -26.47 -33.67 -36.59
C CYS A 18 -26.08 -32.81 -35.40
N SER A 19 -26.30 -33.25 -34.19
CA SER A 19 -25.75 -32.62 -33.00
C SER A 19 -24.24 -32.66 -33.19
N VAL A 20 -23.68 -31.56 -33.67
CA VAL A 20 -22.25 -31.40 -33.70
C VAL A 20 -21.82 -31.56 -32.23
N ALA A 21 -21.19 -32.70 -31.96
CA ALA A 21 -20.62 -32.91 -30.62
C ALA A 21 -19.64 -31.77 -30.38
N GLU A 22 -20.07 -30.76 -29.62
CA GLU A 22 -19.23 -29.65 -29.27
C GLU A 22 -18.07 -30.17 -28.42
N ALA A 23 -16.87 -29.84 -28.84
CA ALA A 23 -15.71 -30.11 -28.01
C ALA A 23 -15.89 -29.42 -26.66
N ARG A 24 -16.08 -30.17 -25.63
CA ARG A 24 -16.22 -29.64 -24.28
C ARG A 24 -14.95 -29.90 -23.49
N CYS A 25 -14.28 -28.81 -23.09
CA CYS A 25 -13.33 -28.90 -21.99
C CYS A 25 -14.09 -28.76 -20.68
N THR A 26 -13.87 -29.68 -19.82
CA THR A 26 -14.31 -29.57 -18.42
C THR A 26 -13.11 -29.45 -17.53
N ILE A 27 -13.14 -28.47 -16.62
CA ILE A 27 -12.16 -28.40 -15.55
C ILE A 27 -12.62 -29.32 -14.45
N ASN A 28 -11.70 -30.11 -13.92
CA ASN A 28 -11.95 -30.82 -12.70
C ASN A 28 -11.95 -29.79 -11.56
N ALA A 29 -13.15 -29.40 -11.10
CA ALA A 29 -13.32 -28.38 -10.06
C ALA A 29 -12.60 -28.77 -8.75
N ALA A 30 -12.50 -30.06 -8.45
CA ALA A 30 -11.78 -30.56 -7.28
C ALA A 30 -10.25 -30.41 -7.39
N GLY A 31 -9.74 -30.17 -8.60
CA GLY A 31 -8.31 -30.00 -8.86
C GLY A 31 -7.86 -28.55 -9.12
N LEU A 32 -8.79 -27.56 -9.07
CA LEU A 32 -8.40 -26.17 -9.24
C LEU A 32 -7.77 -25.64 -7.97
N THR A 33 -6.52 -25.23 -8.05
CA THR A 33 -5.77 -24.67 -6.93
C THR A 33 -5.21 -23.30 -7.27
N VAL A 34 -5.25 -22.41 -6.29
CA VAL A 34 -4.55 -21.11 -6.33
C VAL A 34 -3.44 -21.17 -5.30
N SER A 35 -2.21 -20.93 -5.73
CA SER A 35 -1.06 -21.03 -4.84
C SER A 35 -0.19 -19.76 -4.93
N PRO A 36 -0.07 -19.01 -3.85
CA PRO A 36 -0.82 -19.14 -2.59
C PRO A 36 -2.29 -18.72 -2.74
N ALA A 37 -3.19 -19.30 -1.96
CA ALA A 37 -4.63 -18.94 -1.93
C ALA A 37 -4.86 -17.51 -1.40
N THR A 38 -3.90 -16.98 -0.63
CA THR A 38 -3.83 -15.60 -0.18
C THR A 38 -2.55 -14.99 -0.70
N VAL A 39 -2.67 -13.92 -1.47
CA VAL A 39 -1.51 -13.11 -1.89
C VAL A 39 -1.27 -12.02 -0.86
N ASN A 40 -0.16 -12.13 -0.17
CA ASN A 40 0.33 -11.07 0.73
C ASN A 40 1.37 -10.23 -0.02
N THR A 41 1.09 -8.96 -0.17
CA THR A 41 1.97 -8.03 -0.86
C THR A 41 3.14 -7.53 -0.03
N GLY A 42 3.24 -8.02 1.20
CA GLY A 42 4.28 -7.61 2.12
C GLY A 42 3.92 -6.38 2.93
N THR A 43 4.95 -5.79 3.47
CA THR A 43 4.85 -4.68 4.41
C THR A 43 5.36 -3.40 3.75
N PHE A 44 4.52 -2.36 3.77
CA PHE A 44 4.86 -1.04 3.27
C PHE A 44 5.28 -0.14 4.40
N THR A 45 6.30 0.67 4.20
CA THR A 45 6.69 1.74 5.13
C THR A 45 6.60 3.07 4.39
N PRO A 46 5.50 3.83 4.58
CA PRO A 46 5.39 5.16 3.98
C PRO A 46 6.33 6.17 4.67
N PRO A 47 6.65 7.27 3.99
CA PRO A 47 6.46 7.49 2.58
C PRO A 47 7.67 6.97 1.81
N GLY A 48 7.57 5.77 1.29
CA GLY A 48 8.52 5.31 0.27
C GLY A 48 8.23 5.99 -1.06
N THR A 49 9.20 5.99 -1.97
CA THR A 49 8.93 6.22 -3.39
C THR A 49 7.79 5.28 -3.82
N PRO A 50 6.80 5.78 -4.57
CA PRO A 50 5.74 4.94 -5.07
C PRO A 50 6.36 3.84 -5.92
N SER A 51 6.45 2.66 -5.37
CA SER A 51 6.87 1.48 -6.10
C SER A 51 5.64 0.62 -6.32
N THR A 52 5.40 0.28 -7.57
CA THR A 52 4.46 -0.78 -7.88
C THR A 52 5.05 -2.06 -7.30
N ILE A 53 4.42 -2.62 -6.28
CA ILE A 53 4.80 -3.94 -5.78
C ILE A 53 4.03 -4.97 -6.58
N THR A 54 4.76 -5.86 -7.23
CA THR A 54 4.20 -6.97 -7.99
C THR A 54 4.42 -8.26 -7.21
N VAL A 55 3.35 -8.97 -6.92
CA VAL A 55 3.40 -10.31 -6.32
C VAL A 55 2.81 -11.31 -7.29
N THR A 56 3.57 -12.34 -7.63
CA THR A 56 3.14 -13.40 -8.52
C THR A 56 2.46 -14.54 -7.74
N PHE A 57 1.50 -15.17 -8.38
CA PHE A 57 0.83 -16.37 -7.89
C PHE A 57 0.46 -17.29 -9.05
N ASN A 58 0.20 -18.54 -8.77
CA ASN A 58 -0.15 -19.51 -9.79
C ASN A 58 -1.59 -19.99 -9.62
N VAL A 59 -2.30 -20.13 -10.73
CA VAL A 59 -3.55 -20.87 -10.83
C VAL A 59 -3.26 -22.15 -11.59
N SER A 60 -3.47 -23.28 -10.97
CA SER A 60 -3.22 -24.58 -11.57
C SER A 60 -4.40 -25.52 -11.38
N GLY A 61 -4.51 -26.49 -12.23
CA GLY A 61 -5.57 -27.48 -12.18
C GLY A 61 -5.41 -28.54 -13.25
N THR A 62 -6.44 -29.34 -13.40
CA THR A 62 -6.53 -30.32 -14.47
C THR A 62 -7.79 -30.13 -15.29
N TYR A 63 -7.70 -30.44 -16.58
CA TYR A 63 -8.82 -30.41 -17.48
C TYR A 63 -9.02 -31.75 -18.21
N ASN A 64 -10.25 -32.01 -18.58
CA ASN A 64 -10.62 -33.13 -19.45
C ASN A 64 -11.11 -32.57 -20.79
N SER A 65 -10.77 -33.20 -21.89
CA SER A 65 -11.27 -32.87 -23.20
C SER A 65 -11.88 -34.09 -23.86
N THR A 66 -13.10 -33.95 -24.34
CA THR A 66 -13.84 -35.02 -25.00
C THR A 66 -14.15 -34.65 -26.43
N THR A 67 -13.20 -34.80 -27.36
CA THR A 67 -13.59 -34.92 -28.79
C THR A 67 -12.51 -35.44 -29.70
N ALA A 68 -12.95 -36.26 -30.63
CA ALA A 68 -12.12 -36.89 -31.64
C ALA A 68 -11.84 -36.01 -32.89
N THR A 69 -12.47 -34.86 -33.07
CA THR A 69 -12.48 -34.26 -34.40
C THR A 69 -12.22 -32.76 -34.53
N ARG A 70 -11.95 -32.04 -33.50
CA ARG A 70 -11.46 -30.63 -33.55
C ARG A 70 -11.32 -30.01 -32.19
N PRO A 71 -10.87 -28.79 -32.30
CA PRO A 71 -9.54 -28.28 -32.02
C PRO A 71 -9.52 -27.66 -30.63
N THR A 72 -8.44 -27.13 -30.26
CA THR A 72 -8.23 -26.17 -29.20
C THR A 72 -9.41 -25.89 -28.26
N CYS A 73 -9.40 -26.52 -27.13
CA CYS A 73 -10.10 -26.05 -25.94
C CYS A 73 -9.36 -24.85 -25.37
N GLY A 74 -10.06 -23.82 -25.00
CA GLY A 74 -9.55 -22.68 -24.29
C GLY A 74 -10.12 -22.62 -22.87
N LEU A 75 -9.25 -22.29 -21.94
CA LEU A 75 -9.61 -21.92 -20.61
C LEU A 75 -9.38 -20.42 -20.45
N ALA A 76 -10.35 -19.69 -19.95
CA ALA A 76 -10.17 -18.31 -19.54
C ALA A 76 -10.28 -18.19 -18.03
N ILE A 77 -9.42 -17.38 -17.44
CA ILE A 77 -9.37 -17.09 -16.01
C ILE A 77 -9.61 -15.60 -15.82
N ALA A 78 -10.51 -15.24 -14.90
CA ALA A 78 -10.77 -13.85 -14.53
C ALA A 78 -11.19 -13.76 -13.05
N PHE A 79 -11.10 -12.58 -12.48
CA PHE A 79 -11.45 -12.33 -11.09
C PHE A 79 -12.67 -11.42 -11.01
N ASN A 80 -13.73 -11.92 -10.41
CA ASN A 80 -14.94 -11.14 -10.16
C ASN A 80 -14.80 -10.34 -8.86
N ARG A 81 -15.17 -9.09 -8.95
CA ARG A 81 -15.33 -8.19 -7.81
C ARG A 81 -16.59 -7.35 -7.99
N GLY A 82 -17.29 -7.07 -6.87
CA GLY A 82 -18.53 -6.28 -6.91
C GLY A 82 -18.37 -4.85 -7.45
N SER A 83 -17.14 -4.29 -7.48
CA SER A 83 -16.83 -2.95 -8.01
C SER A 83 -15.41 -2.86 -8.53
N ILE A 84 -15.19 -2.03 -9.58
CA ILE A 84 -13.88 -1.67 -10.12
C ILE A 84 -13.74 -0.13 -10.03
N PRO A 85 -12.58 0.44 -9.66
CA PRO A 85 -11.29 -0.23 -9.40
C PRO A 85 -11.31 -1.08 -8.13
N ALA A 86 -10.49 -2.13 -8.12
CA ALA A 86 -10.34 -2.98 -6.96
C ALA A 86 -9.60 -2.23 -5.85
N SER A 87 -10.09 -2.34 -4.63
CA SER A 87 -9.44 -1.75 -3.47
C SER A 87 -9.59 -2.64 -2.25
N MET A 88 -8.49 -2.89 -1.56
CA MET A 88 -8.50 -3.49 -0.24
C MET A 88 -9.02 -2.47 0.77
N THR A 89 -9.76 -2.93 1.74
CA THR A 89 -10.24 -2.10 2.85
C THR A 89 -9.39 -2.38 4.09
N ARG A 90 -9.00 -1.32 4.80
CA ARG A 90 -8.32 -1.46 6.09
C ARG A 90 -9.30 -2.02 7.11
N THR A 91 -8.85 -3.01 7.87
CA THR A 91 -9.64 -3.71 8.90
C THR A 91 -10.19 -2.74 9.95
N THR A 92 -9.48 -1.64 10.23
CA THR A 92 -9.90 -0.61 11.19
C THR A 92 -9.88 0.75 10.52
N GLY A 93 -11.04 1.44 10.47
CA GLY A 93 -11.15 2.84 10.00
C GLY A 93 -11.40 3.04 8.51
N GLY A 94 -11.70 1.97 7.74
CA GLY A 94 -12.30 2.07 6.40
C GLY A 94 -11.44 2.68 5.29
N ALA A 95 -10.16 3.00 5.52
CA ALA A 95 -9.28 3.47 4.46
C ALA A 95 -9.07 2.38 3.39
N THR A 96 -8.91 2.78 2.13
CA THR A 96 -8.79 1.84 1.01
C THR A 96 -7.42 1.96 0.32
N MET A 97 -6.95 0.85 -0.24
CA MET A 97 -5.73 0.75 -1.03
C MET A 97 -6.05 0.08 -2.37
N SER A 98 -5.81 0.77 -3.47
CA SER A 98 -6.10 0.27 -4.81
C SER A 98 -5.07 -0.77 -5.27
N TYR A 99 -5.54 -1.76 -6.01
CA TYR A 99 -4.70 -2.78 -6.64
C TYR A 99 -5.31 -3.25 -7.96
N THR A 100 -4.56 -4.01 -8.73
CA THR A 100 -5.06 -4.71 -9.92
C THR A 100 -4.49 -6.11 -9.99
N VAL A 101 -5.21 -7.01 -10.64
CA VAL A 101 -4.75 -8.38 -10.95
C VAL A 101 -4.46 -8.44 -12.43
N LEU A 102 -3.26 -8.86 -12.80
CA LEU A 102 -2.75 -8.80 -14.16
C LEU A 102 -2.27 -10.17 -14.68
N SER A 103 -2.40 -10.33 -15.99
CA SER A 103 -1.60 -11.25 -16.78
C SER A 103 -0.82 -10.42 -17.81
N GLY A 104 0.48 -10.29 -17.65
CA GLY A 104 1.26 -9.33 -18.39
C GLY A 104 0.73 -7.90 -18.17
N ALA A 105 0.30 -7.22 -19.25
CA ALA A 105 -0.27 -5.88 -19.20
C ALA A 105 -1.80 -5.84 -19.06
N SER A 106 -2.48 -6.98 -19.15
CA SER A 106 -3.94 -7.06 -19.17
C SER A 106 -4.53 -7.21 -17.78
N SER A 107 -5.49 -6.35 -17.42
CA SER A 107 -6.24 -6.49 -16.17
C SER A 107 -7.25 -7.63 -16.26
N LEU A 108 -7.24 -8.50 -15.26
CA LEU A 108 -8.12 -9.67 -15.16
C LEU A 108 -9.35 -9.42 -14.28
N LEU A 109 -9.56 -8.18 -13.84
CA LEU A 109 -10.69 -7.82 -12.99
C LEU A 109 -11.93 -7.51 -13.83
N TYR A 110 -13.08 -8.02 -13.41
CA TYR A 110 -14.37 -7.70 -14.03
C TYR A 110 -15.48 -7.56 -12.96
N THR A 111 -16.61 -6.96 -13.35
CA THR A 111 -17.79 -6.79 -12.48
C THR A 111 -19.02 -7.38 -13.13
N GLY A 112 -19.75 -8.21 -12.40
CA GLY A 112 -21.02 -8.81 -12.87
C GLY A 112 -20.88 -9.55 -14.19
N GLY A 113 -21.88 -10.29 -14.60
CA GLY A 113 -21.95 -10.93 -15.90
C GLY A 113 -20.75 -11.83 -16.28
N ALA A 114 -20.41 -11.85 -17.57
CA ALA A 114 -19.23 -12.52 -18.10
C ALA A 114 -18.11 -11.52 -18.38
N PRO A 115 -16.83 -11.87 -18.15
CA PRO A 115 -15.71 -11.01 -18.49
C PRO A 115 -15.58 -10.87 -20.02
N THR A 116 -14.95 -9.78 -20.46
CA THR A 116 -14.53 -9.63 -21.86
C THR A 116 -13.24 -10.43 -22.11
N THR A 117 -12.91 -10.70 -23.37
CA THR A 117 -11.66 -11.39 -23.72
C THR A 117 -10.42 -10.65 -23.22
N ALA A 118 -10.45 -9.32 -23.17
CA ALA A 118 -9.37 -8.48 -22.63
C ALA A 118 -9.21 -8.60 -21.10
N GLN A 119 -10.24 -9.05 -20.40
CA GLN A 119 -10.25 -9.23 -18.95
C GLN A 119 -9.95 -10.68 -18.52
N THR A 120 -9.49 -11.51 -19.46
CA THR A 120 -9.18 -12.92 -19.19
C THR A 120 -7.77 -13.25 -19.63
N VAL A 121 -7.12 -14.15 -18.88
CA VAL A 121 -6.00 -14.91 -19.42
C VAL A 121 -6.58 -16.16 -20.11
N GLN A 122 -6.23 -16.35 -21.36
CA GLN A 122 -6.66 -17.49 -22.12
C GLN A 122 -5.49 -18.47 -22.28
N THR A 123 -5.71 -19.71 -21.89
CA THR A 123 -4.79 -20.81 -22.15
C THR A 123 -5.44 -21.70 -23.20
N THR A 124 -4.83 -21.81 -24.35
CA THR A 124 -5.28 -22.71 -25.40
C THR A 124 -4.56 -24.03 -25.30
N PHE A 125 -5.31 -25.12 -25.26
CA PHE A 125 -4.76 -26.46 -25.25
C PHE A 125 -4.88 -27.04 -26.67
N ASN A 126 -3.76 -27.15 -27.36
CA ASN A 126 -3.71 -27.76 -28.69
C ASN A 126 -3.92 -29.28 -28.55
N GLN A 127 -4.97 -29.79 -29.19
CA GLN A 127 -5.24 -31.21 -29.25
C GLN A 127 -5.34 -31.74 -30.68
N ALA A 128 -4.56 -32.72 -30.97
CA ALA A 128 -4.73 -33.58 -32.12
C ALA A 128 -5.45 -34.89 -31.70
N GLY A 129 -6.75 -34.93 -31.90
CA GLY A 129 -7.47 -36.18 -32.10
C GLY A 129 -7.65 -37.19 -30.96
N THR A 130 -7.28 -36.88 -29.70
CA THR A 130 -7.42 -37.80 -28.58
C THR A 130 -8.21 -37.24 -27.41
N ASN A 131 -9.06 -38.05 -26.77
CA ASN A 131 -9.66 -37.69 -25.49
C ASN A 131 -8.55 -37.61 -24.45
N LEU A 132 -8.41 -36.44 -23.82
CA LEU A 132 -7.45 -36.26 -22.73
C LEU A 132 -8.21 -36.24 -21.40
N THR A 133 -7.65 -36.92 -20.43
CA THR A 133 -8.15 -36.95 -19.04
C THR A 133 -7.05 -36.39 -18.12
N ASN A 134 -7.46 -35.54 -17.18
CA ASN A 134 -6.60 -34.98 -16.12
C ASN A 134 -5.30 -34.33 -16.61
N GLN A 135 -5.40 -33.55 -17.71
CA GLN A 135 -4.24 -32.81 -18.20
C GLN A 135 -3.95 -31.61 -17.31
N PRO A 136 -2.73 -31.44 -16.82
CA PRO A 136 -2.38 -30.31 -15.97
C PRO A 136 -2.29 -29.01 -16.77
N PHE A 137 -2.64 -27.92 -16.14
CA PHE A 137 -2.36 -26.56 -16.60
C PHE A 137 -1.89 -25.68 -15.44
N THR A 138 -1.12 -24.65 -15.76
CA THR A 138 -0.69 -23.62 -14.82
C THR A 138 -0.68 -22.26 -15.53
N ALA A 139 -1.29 -21.26 -14.88
CA ALA A 139 -1.20 -19.86 -15.29
C ALA A 139 -0.53 -19.05 -14.19
N THR A 140 0.53 -18.34 -14.52
CA THR A 140 1.21 -17.41 -13.61
C THR A 140 0.62 -16.02 -13.78
N LEU A 141 0.11 -15.48 -12.69
CA LEU A 141 -0.56 -14.19 -12.62
C LEU A 141 0.13 -13.29 -11.61
N SER A 142 -0.19 -12.00 -11.65
CA SER A 142 0.38 -11.04 -10.70
C SER A 142 -0.69 -10.12 -10.11
N VAL A 143 -0.48 -9.73 -8.86
CA VAL A 143 -1.20 -8.64 -8.20
C VAL A 143 -0.27 -7.45 -8.13
N ASN A 144 -0.69 -6.33 -8.70
CA ASN A 144 0.04 -5.07 -8.65
C ASN A 144 -0.67 -4.10 -7.73
N PHE A 145 0.06 -3.57 -6.78
CA PHE A 145 -0.42 -2.52 -5.89
C PHE A 145 -0.01 -1.18 -6.42
N LEU A 146 -0.98 -0.29 -6.49
CA LEU A 146 -0.75 1.11 -6.81
C LEU A 146 -0.50 1.84 -5.50
N ALA A 147 0.75 1.91 -5.05
CA ALA A 147 1.12 2.83 -3.98
C ALA A 147 0.84 4.25 -4.48
N SER A 148 -0.11 4.95 -3.83
CA SER A 148 -0.34 6.36 -4.15
C SER A 148 0.76 7.20 -3.53
N PRO A 149 1.56 7.92 -4.34
CA PRO A 149 2.63 8.77 -3.81
C PRO A 149 2.12 10.00 -3.07
N SER A 150 0.90 10.43 -3.37
CA SER A 150 0.34 11.69 -2.88
C SER A 150 -0.44 11.57 -1.58
N THR A 151 -0.86 10.36 -1.20
CA THR A 151 -1.60 10.11 0.03
C THR A 151 -1.00 8.93 0.76
N PRO A 152 -0.26 9.14 1.86
CA PRO A 152 0.25 8.04 2.69
C PRO A 152 -0.91 7.18 3.15
N GLN A 153 -0.79 5.89 2.90
CA GLN A 153 -1.77 4.94 3.39
C GLN A 153 -1.69 4.87 4.92
N GLY A 154 -2.83 4.95 5.59
CA GLY A 154 -2.88 4.78 7.04
C GLY A 154 -2.32 3.42 7.45
N ALA A 155 -1.60 3.36 8.58
CA ALA A 155 -1.06 2.09 9.08
C ALA A 155 -2.15 1.09 9.41
N GLY A 156 -1.88 -0.19 9.17
CA GLY A 156 -2.80 -1.29 9.48
C GLY A 156 -2.79 -2.39 8.45
N SER A 157 -3.65 -3.38 8.66
CA SER A 157 -3.86 -4.48 7.74
C SER A 157 -4.99 -4.16 6.78
N TYR A 158 -4.79 -4.47 5.52
CA TYR A 158 -5.73 -4.30 4.43
C TYR A 158 -6.04 -5.65 3.83
N SER A 159 -7.29 -5.87 3.46
CA SER A 159 -7.73 -7.10 2.80
C SER A 159 -8.84 -6.85 1.80
N ASP A 160 -8.92 -7.70 0.80
CA ASP A 160 -10.04 -7.81 -0.13
C ASP A 160 -10.24 -9.27 -0.53
N SER A 161 -11.48 -9.63 -0.81
CA SER A 161 -11.85 -10.96 -1.27
C SER A 161 -12.40 -10.89 -2.68
N LEU A 162 -11.81 -11.67 -3.55
CA LEU A 162 -12.19 -11.84 -4.95
C LEU A 162 -12.73 -13.23 -5.16
N THR A 163 -13.52 -13.40 -6.22
CA THR A 163 -13.85 -14.71 -6.73
C THR A 163 -13.08 -14.95 -8.02
N LEU A 164 -12.17 -15.91 -8.00
CA LEU A 164 -11.54 -16.43 -9.21
C LEU A 164 -12.57 -17.29 -9.94
N ASN A 165 -12.88 -16.91 -11.16
CA ASN A 165 -13.76 -17.66 -12.04
C ASN A 165 -12.99 -18.20 -13.23
N THR A 166 -13.30 -19.42 -13.60
CA THR A 166 -12.81 -20.04 -14.82
C THR A 166 -13.95 -20.20 -15.80
N PHE A 167 -13.62 -20.01 -17.09
CA PHE A 167 -14.58 -20.04 -18.18
C PHE A 167 -14.09 -20.94 -19.28
N TYR A 168 -15.02 -21.63 -19.92
CA TYR A 168 -14.78 -22.29 -21.17
C TYR A 168 -14.73 -21.24 -22.29
N VAL A 169 -13.72 -21.33 -23.14
CA VAL A 169 -13.59 -20.50 -24.36
C VAL A 169 -13.58 -21.40 -25.56
N ARG A 170 -14.47 -21.17 -26.49
CA ARG A 170 -14.47 -21.83 -27.81
C ARG A 170 -13.42 -21.20 -28.70
N VAL A 171 -12.39 -21.94 -29.06
CA VAL A 171 -11.35 -21.48 -30.00
C VAL A 171 -11.65 -22.06 -31.38
N GLY A 172 -11.83 -21.21 -32.38
CA GLY A 172 -11.92 -21.66 -33.78
C GLY A 172 -13.28 -21.53 -34.45
N GLY A 173 -13.93 -20.43 -34.31
CA GLY A 173 -15.11 -20.07 -35.08
C GLY A 173 -15.44 -18.59 -34.89
N GLY A 174 -14.90 -17.74 -35.71
CA GLY A 174 -15.27 -16.36 -36.08
C GLY A 174 -15.98 -15.38 -35.16
N THR A 175 -16.44 -15.81 -34.02
CA THR A 175 -17.01 -14.99 -32.93
C THR A 175 -16.43 -15.44 -31.62
N ALA A 176 -15.96 -14.51 -30.81
CA ALA A 176 -15.62 -14.77 -29.42
C ALA A 176 -16.83 -15.44 -28.77
N GLY A 177 -16.76 -16.76 -28.57
CA GLY A 177 -17.86 -17.54 -28.06
C GLY A 177 -18.24 -17.09 -26.67
N ALA A 178 -19.52 -17.18 -26.34
CA ALA A 178 -20.01 -16.87 -25.00
C ALA A 178 -19.18 -17.64 -23.97
N MET A 179 -18.57 -16.91 -23.03
CA MET A 179 -17.81 -17.51 -21.94
C MET A 179 -18.80 -18.16 -20.98
N THR A 180 -18.72 -19.46 -20.82
CA THR A 180 -19.55 -20.19 -19.84
C THR A 180 -18.74 -20.41 -18.59
N ALA A 181 -19.26 -19.96 -17.45
CA ALA A 181 -18.61 -20.17 -16.16
C ALA A 181 -18.53 -21.67 -15.84
N LEU A 182 -17.36 -22.14 -15.45
CA LEU A 182 -17.09 -23.53 -15.10
C LEU A 182 -17.02 -23.75 -13.60
N THR A 183 -16.22 -22.93 -12.90
CA THR A 183 -16.00 -23.04 -11.46
C THR A 183 -15.60 -21.69 -10.89
N SER A 184 -15.83 -21.54 -9.60
CA SER A 184 -15.44 -20.36 -8.83
C SER A 184 -14.66 -20.79 -7.58
N THR A 185 -13.65 -20.03 -7.23
CA THR A 185 -12.81 -20.25 -6.05
C THR A 185 -12.54 -18.92 -5.35
N PRO A 186 -12.68 -18.82 -4.03
CA PRO A 186 -12.34 -17.62 -3.30
C PRO A 186 -10.83 -17.34 -3.38
N PHE A 187 -10.48 -16.08 -3.49
CA PHE A 187 -9.10 -15.61 -3.54
C PHE A 187 -8.96 -14.34 -2.70
N THR A 188 -7.99 -14.30 -1.82
CA THR A 188 -7.79 -13.18 -0.90
C THR A 188 -6.50 -12.43 -1.22
N VAL A 189 -6.60 -11.11 -1.22
CA VAL A 189 -5.46 -10.21 -1.36
C VAL A 189 -5.28 -9.45 -0.05
N THR A 190 -4.06 -9.44 0.49
CA THR A 190 -3.75 -8.76 1.75
C THR A 190 -2.53 -7.87 1.62
N ALA A 191 -2.47 -6.82 2.44
CA ALA A 191 -1.31 -5.95 2.60
C ALA A 191 -1.19 -5.47 4.04
N THR A 192 0.02 -5.16 4.47
CA THR A 192 0.27 -4.50 5.76
C THR A 192 0.99 -3.18 5.52
N VAL A 193 0.51 -2.12 6.15
CA VAL A 193 1.15 -0.81 6.13
C VAL A 193 1.71 -0.53 7.52
N ASN A 194 3.01 -0.33 7.61
CA ASN A 194 3.68 -0.02 8.87
C ASN A 194 3.34 1.40 9.35
N LYS A 195 3.39 1.58 10.68
CA LYS A 195 3.42 2.90 11.28
C LYS A 195 4.75 3.58 10.93
N ALA A 196 4.70 4.79 10.43
CA ALA A 196 5.89 5.53 10.05
C ALA A 196 5.70 7.04 10.10
N CYS A 197 6.77 7.73 10.45
CA CYS A 197 6.94 9.17 10.30
C CYS A 197 8.22 9.46 9.52
N THR A 198 8.21 10.49 8.70
CA THR A 198 9.41 11.00 8.02
C THR A 198 9.42 12.52 7.98
N ILE A 199 10.60 13.07 7.86
CA ILE A 199 10.85 14.51 7.68
C ILE A 199 11.65 14.67 6.38
N GLY A 200 11.10 15.41 5.41
CA GLY A 200 11.74 15.54 4.09
C GLY A 200 11.87 14.21 3.34
N GLY A 201 10.99 13.23 3.61
CA GLY A 201 11.01 11.91 2.97
C GLY A 201 11.97 10.88 3.59
N VAL A 202 12.68 11.23 4.66
CA VAL A 202 13.62 10.33 5.36
C VAL A 202 13.23 10.14 6.81
N ALA A 203 13.48 8.94 7.36
CA ALA A 203 13.17 8.62 8.77
C ALA A 203 14.09 9.38 9.73
N THR A 204 15.32 9.64 9.32
CA THR A 204 16.31 10.39 10.12
C THR A 204 16.92 11.46 9.23
N PRO A 205 16.43 12.72 9.30
CA PRO A 205 16.99 13.82 8.52
C PRO A 205 18.38 14.20 9.03
N ALA A 206 19.13 14.89 8.18
CA ALA A 206 20.39 15.49 8.58
C ALA A 206 20.20 16.51 9.72
N ALA A 207 21.21 16.64 10.58
CA ALA A 207 21.20 17.67 11.62
C ALA A 207 21.18 19.07 10.98
N ASP A 208 20.44 19.97 11.61
CA ASP A 208 20.44 21.40 11.29
C ASP A 208 21.08 22.18 12.46
N SER A 209 21.48 23.42 12.22
CA SER A 209 22.12 24.26 13.22
C SER A 209 21.34 25.54 13.46
N ALA A 210 21.39 26.02 14.72
CA ALA A 210 20.90 27.32 15.12
C ALA A 210 21.99 28.02 15.93
N THR A 211 22.19 29.31 15.68
CA THR A 211 23.18 30.10 16.41
C THR A 211 22.48 31.07 17.35
N ILE A 212 22.84 31.03 18.63
CA ILE A 212 22.42 32.02 19.63
C ILE A 212 23.43 33.17 19.58
N PRO A 213 23.02 34.41 19.17
CA PRO A 213 23.94 35.54 19.12
C PRO A 213 24.34 35.98 20.54
N VAL A 214 25.62 36.11 20.76
CA VAL A 214 26.21 36.66 21.98
C VAL A 214 27.08 37.82 21.60
N SER A 215 26.87 38.98 22.24
CA SER A 215 27.65 40.19 22.00
C SER A 215 29.10 40.06 22.50
N THR A 216 29.97 40.95 22.10
CA THR A 216 31.36 41.04 22.60
C THR A 216 31.44 41.34 24.11
N THR A 217 30.35 41.84 24.71
CA THR A 217 30.22 42.08 26.15
C THR A 217 29.63 40.90 26.90
N GLY A 218 29.34 39.77 26.23
CA GLY A 218 28.76 38.58 26.83
C GLY A 218 27.25 38.63 27.00
N THR A 219 26.56 39.57 26.36
CA THR A 219 25.08 39.66 26.40
C THR A 219 24.47 38.72 25.39
N VAL A 220 23.57 37.87 25.86
CA VAL A 220 22.81 36.91 25.02
C VAL A 220 21.63 37.64 24.38
N THR A 221 21.46 37.44 23.08
CA THR A 221 20.26 37.91 22.38
C THR A 221 19.12 36.92 22.67
N THR A 222 18.01 37.43 23.22
CA THR A 222 16.85 36.64 23.61
C THR A 222 15.78 36.52 22.52
N THR A 223 16.08 36.99 21.31
CA THR A 223 15.17 36.89 20.16
C THR A 223 14.95 35.41 19.82
N ALA A 224 13.70 35.04 19.60
CA ALA A 224 13.32 33.69 19.21
C ALA A 224 13.93 33.32 17.83
N ILE A 225 14.45 32.12 17.75
CA ILE A 225 15.08 31.55 16.54
C ILE A 225 14.11 30.49 15.98
N PRO A 226 13.35 30.81 14.92
CA PRO A 226 12.45 29.87 14.29
C PRO A 226 13.19 28.95 13.33
N LYS A 227 12.76 27.68 13.30
CA LYS A 227 13.13 26.68 12.32
C LYS A 227 11.86 26.01 11.79
N SER A 228 11.85 25.68 10.51
CA SER A 228 10.69 25.08 9.87
C SER A 228 11.14 23.94 8.98
N TYR A 229 10.51 22.78 9.15
CA TYR A 229 10.76 21.58 8.38
C TYR A 229 9.49 21.21 7.63
N ALA A 230 9.51 21.41 6.34
CA ALA A 230 8.40 21.03 5.46
C ALA A 230 8.37 19.51 5.20
N THR A 231 7.24 19.06 4.65
CA THR A 231 7.09 17.65 4.22
C THR A 231 7.31 16.65 5.38
N VAL A 232 6.74 16.96 6.54
CA VAL A 232 6.65 15.99 7.64
C VAL A 232 5.40 15.17 7.46
N VAL A 233 5.56 13.85 7.38
CA VAL A 233 4.48 12.90 7.10
C VAL A 233 4.45 11.84 8.18
N CYS A 234 3.28 11.65 8.81
CA CYS A 234 3.02 10.54 9.72
C CYS A 234 1.70 9.86 9.30
N ASN A 235 1.74 8.58 9.03
CA ASN A 235 0.55 7.84 8.59
C ASN A 235 -0.35 7.35 9.74
N VAL A 236 -0.02 7.72 10.96
CA VAL A 236 -0.81 7.49 12.19
C VAL A 236 -0.69 8.69 13.11
N LEU A 237 -1.49 8.72 14.17
CA LEU A 237 -1.25 9.62 15.30
C LEU A 237 0.15 9.42 15.82
N SER A 238 0.81 10.50 16.22
CA SER A 238 2.21 10.46 16.60
C SER A 238 2.45 11.30 17.83
N ASN A 239 3.43 10.90 18.62
CA ASN A 239 3.89 11.64 19.77
C ASN A 239 5.06 12.52 19.38
N VAL A 240 5.00 13.80 19.74
CA VAL A 240 6.06 14.79 19.53
C VAL A 240 6.71 15.08 20.87
N GLN A 241 8.03 14.97 20.93
CA GLN A 241 8.82 15.27 22.13
C GLN A 241 10.07 16.07 21.78
N VAL A 242 10.32 17.12 22.55
CA VAL A 242 11.56 17.91 22.50
C VAL A 242 12.46 17.45 23.64
N SER A 243 13.77 17.35 23.40
CA SER A 243 14.77 17.07 24.42
C SER A 243 16.07 17.80 24.14
N SER A 244 16.78 18.16 25.21
CA SER A 244 18.14 18.71 25.19
C SER A 244 19.12 17.63 25.65
N LEU A 245 20.21 17.44 24.94
CA LEU A 245 21.22 16.45 25.34
C LEU A 245 22.13 16.91 26.47
N SER A 246 22.25 18.23 26.68
CA SER A 246 23.14 18.82 27.70
C SER A 246 22.38 19.59 28.78
N GLY A 247 21.05 19.70 28.70
CA GLY A 247 20.21 20.46 29.64
C GLY A 247 20.32 21.97 29.53
N ALA A 248 21.24 22.50 28.73
CA ALA A 248 21.43 23.91 28.38
C ALA A 248 22.49 24.03 27.29
N VAL A 249 22.61 25.19 26.65
CA VAL A 249 23.75 25.48 25.80
C VAL A 249 24.96 25.73 26.71
N LYS A 250 25.94 24.83 26.65
CA LYS A 250 26.99 24.68 27.69
C LYS A 250 28.38 24.82 27.11
N SER A 251 29.28 25.52 27.87
CA SER A 251 30.71 25.46 27.63
C SER A 251 31.34 24.33 28.45
N ALA A 252 32.35 23.66 27.87
CA ALA A 252 33.10 22.62 28.60
C ALA A 252 33.98 23.19 29.72
N ALA A 253 34.28 24.50 29.69
CA ALA A 253 35.12 25.13 30.70
C ALA A 253 34.35 25.34 32.03
N THR A 254 35.02 25.15 33.14
CA THR A 254 34.47 25.40 34.46
C THR A 254 34.37 26.90 34.70
N ALA A 255 33.22 27.38 35.15
CA ALA A 255 32.99 28.77 35.47
C ALA A 255 33.52 29.10 36.85
N PRO A 256 34.35 30.14 37.05
CA PRO A 256 34.72 30.63 38.35
C PRO A 256 33.54 31.30 39.07
N SER A 257 33.70 31.59 40.38
CA SER A 257 32.67 32.28 41.13
C SER A 257 32.25 33.61 40.50
N GLY A 258 30.95 33.88 40.43
CA GLY A 258 30.39 35.08 39.77
C GLY A 258 30.19 34.95 38.25
N PHE A 259 30.54 33.83 37.68
CA PHE A 259 30.35 33.56 36.26
C PHE A 259 29.53 32.29 36.00
N THR A 260 29.06 32.15 34.79
CA THR A 260 28.34 30.92 34.33
C THR A 260 28.92 30.43 33.00
N ASN A 261 28.86 29.09 32.84
CA ASN A 261 29.16 28.41 31.58
C ASN A 261 27.90 27.90 30.86
N LEU A 262 26.72 28.43 31.24
CA LEU A 262 25.41 27.97 30.75
C LEU A 262 24.65 29.13 30.14
N ILE A 263 23.97 28.83 29.02
CA ILE A 263 22.92 29.70 28.44
C ILE A 263 21.66 28.84 28.40
N ASN A 264 20.70 29.20 29.27
CA ASN A 264 19.39 28.55 29.26
C ASN A 264 18.54 28.99 28.07
N TYR A 265 17.62 28.16 27.67
CA TYR A 265 16.67 28.49 26.62
C TYR A 265 15.33 27.73 26.86
N SER A 266 14.28 28.25 26.26
CA SER A 266 13.06 27.47 26.04
C SER A 266 12.99 27.04 24.59
N ALA A 267 12.42 25.87 24.35
CA ALA A 267 12.16 25.35 23.01
C ALA A 267 10.74 24.87 22.91
N SER A 268 10.12 25.05 21.74
CA SER A 268 8.83 24.46 21.40
C SER A 268 8.89 23.80 20.05
N ALA A 269 8.23 22.67 19.88
CA ALA A 269 8.02 21.99 18.63
C ALA A 269 6.52 21.80 18.41
N ILE A 270 6.03 22.25 17.27
CA ILE A 270 4.61 22.19 16.90
C ILE A 270 4.47 21.37 15.62
N TYR A 271 3.68 20.31 15.67
CA TYR A 271 3.36 19.48 14.52
C TYR A 271 1.94 18.90 14.63
N SER A 272 1.11 19.08 13.58
CA SER A 272 -0.25 18.51 13.48
C SER A 272 -1.08 18.65 14.77
N GLY A 273 -1.13 19.86 15.35
CA GLY A 273 -1.88 20.17 16.56
C GLY A 273 -1.19 19.78 17.88
N ALA A 274 -0.11 19.00 17.85
CA ALA A 274 0.69 18.69 19.02
C ALA A 274 1.69 19.82 19.30
N THR A 275 1.84 20.20 20.56
CA THR A 275 2.86 21.14 21.02
C THR A 275 3.67 20.53 22.14
N SER A 276 4.96 20.33 21.90
CA SER A 276 5.94 19.89 22.89
C SER A 276 6.80 21.06 23.31
N THR A 277 7.07 21.23 24.59
CA THR A 277 7.86 22.35 25.12
C THR A 277 8.95 21.85 26.08
N LEU A 278 10.08 22.54 26.07
CA LEU A 278 11.19 22.34 26.98
C LEU A 278 11.61 23.71 27.54
N ASN A 279 11.91 23.79 28.82
CA ASN A 279 12.54 24.95 29.43
C ASN A 279 13.77 24.50 30.25
N THR A 280 14.96 24.79 29.77
CA THR A 280 16.20 24.33 30.40
C THR A 280 16.51 25.01 31.72
N SER A 281 15.89 26.17 32.04
CA SER A 281 16.09 26.87 33.31
C SER A 281 15.39 26.20 34.49
N THR A 282 14.41 25.32 34.25
CA THR A 282 13.67 24.58 35.26
C THR A 282 14.24 23.19 35.50
N VAL A 283 15.22 22.78 34.72
CA VAL A 283 15.84 21.47 34.77
C VAL A 283 17.11 21.51 35.56
N ALA A 284 17.36 20.52 36.39
CA ALA A 284 18.61 20.42 37.12
C ALA A 284 19.77 20.25 36.10
N THR A 285 20.74 21.17 36.16
CA THR A 285 21.89 21.23 35.22
C THR A 285 22.90 20.08 35.39
N ALA A 286 22.52 19.00 36.02
CA ALA A 286 23.32 17.78 36.10
C ALA A 286 23.39 17.10 34.75
N ALA A 287 24.57 16.68 34.36
CA ALA A 287 24.85 16.01 33.09
C ALA A 287 23.82 14.96 32.73
N GLY A 288 23.09 15.17 31.64
CA GLY A 288 22.10 14.20 31.16
C GLY A 288 21.15 14.78 30.11
N VAL A 289 20.40 13.89 29.48
CA VAL A 289 19.34 14.26 28.55
C VAL A 289 18.14 14.79 29.33
N GLU A 290 17.73 16.01 29.02
CA GLU A 290 16.54 16.62 29.61
C GLU A 290 15.37 16.55 28.61
N PHE A 291 14.25 16.02 29.10
CA PHE A 291 13.05 15.86 28.30
C PHE A 291 12.04 16.97 28.57
N GLY A 292 11.55 17.57 27.51
CA GLY A 292 10.39 18.45 27.57
C GLY A 292 9.08 17.67 27.69
N THR A 293 7.99 18.39 27.58
CA THR A 293 6.66 17.80 27.52
C THR A 293 6.51 16.91 26.29
N SER A 294 5.59 15.98 26.36
CA SER A 294 5.21 15.11 25.25
C SER A 294 3.77 15.42 24.86
N ALA A 295 3.48 15.49 23.56
CA ALA A 295 2.14 15.76 23.05
C ALA A 295 1.83 14.87 21.86
N THR A 296 0.58 14.39 21.81
CA THR A 296 0.10 13.56 20.71
C THR A 296 -0.57 14.42 19.66
N THR A 297 -0.30 14.15 18.38
CA THR A 297 -0.94 14.82 17.24
C THR A 297 -2.44 14.54 17.23
N THR A 298 -3.22 15.48 16.69
CA THR A 298 -4.67 15.35 16.61
C THR A 298 -5.13 14.51 15.43
N SER A 299 -4.24 14.32 14.43
CA SER A 299 -4.52 13.53 13.22
C SER A 299 -3.24 12.95 12.61
N ALA A 300 -3.40 11.89 11.83
CA ALA A 300 -2.39 11.47 10.87
C ALA A 300 -2.27 12.55 9.77
N THR A 301 -1.07 12.80 9.30
CA THR A 301 -0.80 13.89 8.36
C THR A 301 -0.05 13.38 7.14
N SER A 302 -0.64 13.58 5.96
CA SER A 302 -0.03 13.22 4.67
C SER A 302 1.04 14.20 4.21
N SER A 303 0.98 15.44 4.67
CA SER A 303 2.00 16.46 4.44
C SER A 303 1.77 17.55 5.49
N GLY A 304 2.75 17.80 6.31
CA GLY A 304 2.69 18.80 7.37
C GLY A 304 4.01 19.54 7.50
N THR A 305 4.00 20.56 8.34
CA THR A 305 5.20 21.34 8.72
C THR A 305 5.47 21.15 10.20
N LEU A 306 6.69 20.77 10.56
CA LEU A 306 7.18 20.83 11.92
C LEU A 306 7.80 22.20 12.13
N SER A 307 7.24 23.00 13.03
CA SER A 307 7.77 24.31 13.43
C SER A 307 8.48 24.15 14.76
N VAL A 308 9.74 24.61 14.82
CA VAL A 308 10.55 24.60 16.03
C VAL A 308 10.95 26.03 16.35
N THR A 309 10.77 26.44 17.59
CA THR A 309 11.18 27.76 18.05
C THR A 309 12.10 27.60 19.25
N ILE A 310 13.27 28.21 19.22
CA ILE A 310 14.25 28.24 20.31
C ILE A 310 14.33 29.68 20.80
N THR A 311 14.08 29.91 22.08
CA THR A 311 14.16 31.26 22.70
C THR A 311 15.21 31.24 23.79
N PRO A 312 16.39 31.85 23.53
CA PRO A 312 17.45 31.97 24.54
C PRO A 312 16.99 32.81 25.71
N GLN A 313 17.54 32.54 26.88
CA GLN A 313 17.28 33.31 28.11
C GLN A 313 18.53 34.10 28.54
N THR A 314 18.30 35.22 29.15
CA THR A 314 19.40 36.02 29.70
C THR A 314 20.04 35.30 30.90
N PRO A 315 21.34 34.99 30.85
CA PRO A 315 22.03 34.42 32.02
C PRO A 315 21.99 35.35 33.20
N THR A 316 21.82 34.81 34.41
CA THR A 316 21.85 35.59 35.67
C THR A 316 23.27 36.03 36.07
N LEU A 317 24.28 35.31 35.60
CA LEU A 317 25.70 35.59 35.82
C LEU A 317 26.40 35.90 34.48
N LYS A 318 27.55 36.50 34.54
CA LYS A 318 28.36 36.79 33.33
C LYS A 318 28.86 35.47 32.70
N LEU A 319 28.79 35.38 31.39
CA LEU A 319 29.33 34.25 30.66
C LEU A 319 30.86 34.21 30.69
N ILE A 320 31.45 33.05 30.88
CA ILE A 320 32.89 32.87 30.63
C ILE A 320 33.21 32.91 29.13
N LYS A 321 34.44 33.20 28.78
CA LYS A 321 34.90 33.10 27.40
C LYS A 321 34.96 31.61 27.02
N GLY A 322 34.38 31.25 25.87
CA GLY A 322 34.42 29.88 25.37
C GLY A 322 33.44 29.60 24.24
N SER A 323 33.46 28.38 23.74
CA SER A 323 32.47 27.86 22.81
C SER A 323 31.34 27.21 23.60
N TYR A 324 30.12 27.46 23.17
CA TYR A 324 28.91 26.96 23.84
C TYR A 324 28.13 26.11 22.82
N SER A 325 27.68 24.94 23.22
CA SER A 325 26.89 24.05 22.37
C SER A 325 25.87 23.23 23.15
N ASP A 326 24.82 22.85 22.49
CA ASP A 326 23.85 21.84 22.89
C ASP A 326 23.32 21.14 21.66
N THR A 327 22.71 20.00 21.82
CA THR A 327 21.94 19.30 20.80
C THR A 327 20.48 19.23 21.24
N LEU A 328 19.65 20.02 20.57
CA LEU A 328 18.20 19.93 20.69
C LEU A 328 17.71 18.80 19.77
N ARG A 329 17.04 17.82 20.34
CA ARG A 329 16.45 16.69 19.60
C ARG A 329 14.93 16.80 19.61
N ILE A 330 14.32 16.73 18.43
CA ILE A 330 12.89 16.57 18.26
C ILE A 330 12.62 15.14 17.80
N THR A 331 11.82 14.42 18.57
CA THR A 331 11.44 13.04 18.27
C THR A 331 9.96 13.00 17.93
N ILE A 332 9.62 12.43 16.78
CA ILE A 332 8.24 12.15 16.38
C ILE A 332 8.10 10.64 16.31
N THR A 333 7.30 10.08 17.21
CA THR A 333 7.12 8.62 17.36
C THR A 333 5.72 8.23 16.92
N PRO A 334 5.54 7.41 15.88
CA PRO A 334 4.22 6.89 15.49
C PRO A 334 3.63 6.02 16.60
N GLN A 335 2.33 6.23 16.88
CA GLN A 335 1.58 5.57 17.98
C GLN A 335 0.87 4.30 17.51
#